data_f2aedd344068276ac809b04500258821
#
_entry.id   f2aedd344068276ac809b04500258821
#
_cell.length_a   1.000
_cell.length_b   1.000
_cell.length_c   1.000
_cell.angle_alpha   90.00
_cell.angle_beta   90.00
_cell.angle_gamma   90.00
#
_symmetry.space_group_name_H-M   'P 1'
#
loop_
_entity.id
_entity.type
_entity.pdbx_description
1 polymer ?
#
loop_
_entity_poly.entity_id
_entity_poly.type
_entity_poly.pdbx_seq_one_letter_code
_entity_poly.pdbx_strand_id
1 'polypeptide(L)'
;MQILRKVSLIALITALALMTLAQSPAPGVIKSEFIYETAPFPECHASTIAESKGKLVAAWFGGTKEKHPDVGIWVSRFEDGKWTAPVEVANGVESPEKRYPTWNPVLHQMKSGAKSGSLLLFYKVGPSPSAWWGMMMTSDDGGKTWSKPQRLPDGIAGPIKNKPVELGSGELLCPSSTEDKGWRVHFERTADLGKTWRRTDAINDGKEFAVIQPTVFFHNGGKLQALFRSRQGKVVESWSEDNGETWGKLASTALPNPNSGIDGVTLKDGRHLLVYNHVITQPGKWGGRAPLNVAISDDGRTWKAALALETGPPEAEYSYPAVIQSGDGLVHVTYTWKRKKVKHVVIDPRNLSSHEMKDGRWPE
;
A
#
# COMPACT_ATOMS: atom_id res chain seq x y z
N MET A 1 -63.95 24.61 53.04
CA MET A 1 -62.73 25.40 52.82
C MET A 1 -61.59 24.43 52.74
N GLN A 2 -61.29 23.98 51.53
CA GLN A 2 -60.26 22.95 51.24
C GLN A 2 -59.06 23.64 50.60
N ILE A 3 -57.91 23.52 51.23
CA ILE A 3 -56.65 24.06 50.77
C ILE A 3 -55.98 22.97 49.94
N LEU A 4 -55.87 23.15 48.62
CA LEU A 4 -55.08 22.30 47.72
C LEU A 4 -53.59 22.66 47.86
N ARG A 5 -52.75 21.70 48.31
CA ARG A 5 -51.32 21.75 48.25
C ARG A 5 -50.87 21.28 46.87
N LYS A 6 -50.24 22.16 46.10
CA LYS A 6 -49.50 21.80 44.89
C LYS A 6 -48.11 21.24 45.26
N VAL A 7 -47.86 20.01 44.93
CA VAL A 7 -46.53 19.38 45.01
C VAL A 7 -45.88 19.58 43.67
N SER A 8 -44.82 20.39 43.61
CA SER A 8 -43.99 20.54 42.40
C SER A 8 -42.93 19.42 42.39
N LEU A 9 -43.01 18.55 41.40
CA LEU A 9 -42.04 17.48 41.13
C LEU A 9 -40.91 18.08 40.27
N ILE A 10 -39.75 18.32 40.85
CA ILE A 10 -38.54 18.72 40.13
C ILE A 10 -37.87 17.44 39.63
N ALA A 11 -37.97 17.20 38.31
CA ALA A 11 -37.25 16.13 37.65
C ALA A 11 -35.79 16.58 37.43
N LEU A 12 -34.87 15.99 38.14
CA LEU A 12 -33.43 16.18 37.99
C LEU A 12 -32.97 15.29 36.82
N ILE A 13 -32.78 15.89 35.64
CA ILE A 13 -32.16 15.18 34.48
C ILE A 13 -30.67 15.19 34.68
N THR A 14 -30.07 14.10 35.14
CA THR A 14 -28.65 13.85 35.13
C THR A 14 -28.21 13.47 33.72
N ALA A 15 -27.64 14.41 32.98
CA ALA A 15 -26.96 14.15 31.73
C ALA A 15 -25.67 13.37 32.02
N LEU A 16 -25.67 12.06 31.78
CA LEU A 16 -24.48 11.21 31.80
C LEU A 16 -23.69 11.50 30.53
N ALA A 17 -22.71 12.40 30.62
CA ALA A 17 -21.71 12.58 29.56
C ALA A 17 -20.86 11.31 29.46
N LEU A 18 -21.12 10.48 28.47
CA LEU A 18 -20.20 9.41 28.06
C LEU A 18 -18.92 10.08 27.54
N MET A 19 -17.93 10.28 28.42
CA MET A 19 -16.57 10.52 27.99
C MET A 19 -16.07 9.24 27.33
N THR A 20 -16.07 9.21 26.00
CA THR A 20 -15.25 8.25 25.26
C THR A 20 -13.81 8.55 25.63
N LEU A 21 -13.21 7.71 26.47
CA LEU A 21 -11.78 7.70 26.71
C LEU A 21 -11.10 7.51 25.36
N ALA A 22 -10.56 8.59 24.80
CA ALA A 22 -9.69 8.52 23.64
C ALA A 22 -8.50 7.64 24.06
N GLN A 23 -8.44 6.45 23.54
CA GLN A 23 -7.34 5.52 23.76
C GLN A 23 -6.06 6.24 23.33
N SER A 24 -5.08 6.34 24.23
CA SER A 24 -3.79 6.94 23.89
C SER A 24 -3.23 6.26 22.64
N PRO A 25 -2.67 7.03 21.70
CA PRO A 25 -2.08 6.44 20.50
C PRO A 25 -1.05 5.37 20.91
N ALA A 26 -1.00 4.27 20.16
CA ALA A 26 0.01 3.24 20.40
C ALA A 26 1.42 3.85 20.28
N PRO A 27 2.41 3.35 21.03
CA PRO A 27 3.78 3.86 21.00
C PRO A 27 4.29 3.98 19.55
N GLY A 28 4.83 5.15 19.20
CA GLY A 28 5.32 5.46 17.86
C GLY A 28 4.27 6.03 16.90
N VAL A 29 2.97 5.90 17.16
CA VAL A 29 1.94 6.52 16.32
C VAL A 29 1.78 7.99 16.68
N ILE A 30 2.06 8.87 15.70
CA ILE A 30 1.90 10.32 15.84
C ILE A 30 0.49 10.76 15.41
N LYS A 31 -0.02 10.20 14.32
CA LYS A 31 -1.30 10.58 13.72
C LYS A 31 -1.98 9.39 13.07
N SER A 32 -3.29 9.36 13.13
CA SER A 32 -4.13 8.39 12.43
C SER A 32 -5.40 9.11 11.99
N GLU A 33 -5.63 9.20 10.68
CA GLU A 33 -6.72 9.96 10.09
C GLU A 33 -7.24 9.28 8.81
N PHE A 34 -8.44 9.62 8.37
CA PHE A 34 -8.89 9.30 7.03
C PHE A 34 -8.42 10.37 6.04
N ILE A 35 -8.02 9.97 4.83
CA ILE A 35 -7.63 10.93 3.76
C ILE A 35 -8.86 11.73 3.32
N TYR A 36 -10.05 11.17 3.43
CA TYR A 36 -11.31 11.85 3.16
C TYR A 36 -12.41 11.28 4.04
N GLU A 37 -13.40 12.10 4.36
CA GLU A 37 -14.61 11.66 5.07
C GLU A 37 -15.71 11.25 4.09
N THR A 38 -15.83 11.98 2.99
CA THR A 38 -16.77 11.71 1.90
C THR A 38 -16.07 11.66 0.57
N ALA A 39 -16.57 10.83 -0.36
CA ALA A 39 -16.04 10.69 -1.70
C ALA A 39 -17.20 10.51 -2.70
N PRO A 40 -17.00 10.83 -3.98
CA PRO A 40 -18.03 10.65 -5.01
C PRO A 40 -18.19 9.18 -5.47
N PHE A 41 -17.65 8.24 -4.72
CA PHE A 41 -17.73 6.80 -4.99
C PHE A 41 -18.00 6.03 -3.69
N PRO A 42 -18.74 4.91 -3.75
CA PRO A 42 -19.05 4.10 -2.57
C PRO A 42 -17.92 3.17 -2.12
N GLU A 43 -17.02 2.77 -3.02
CA GLU A 43 -15.92 1.84 -2.70
C GLU A 43 -14.57 2.31 -3.25
N CYS A 44 -13.51 2.00 -2.51
CA CYS A 44 -12.12 2.26 -2.89
C CYS A 44 -11.22 1.10 -2.52
N HIS A 45 -10.03 1.03 -3.19
CA HIS A 45 -9.01 0.04 -2.83
C HIS A 45 -7.62 0.44 -3.33
N ALA A 46 -6.58 -0.29 -2.84
CA ALA A 46 -5.21 -0.24 -3.31
C ALA A 46 -4.60 1.17 -3.29
N SER A 47 -4.52 1.75 -2.10
CA SER A 47 -3.86 3.04 -1.93
C SER A 47 -2.35 2.98 -2.16
N THR A 48 -1.79 4.11 -2.56
CA THR A 48 -0.35 4.38 -2.66
C THR A 48 -0.06 5.78 -2.13
N ILE A 49 1.17 6.02 -1.68
CA ILE A 49 1.59 7.31 -1.13
C ILE A 49 3.01 7.65 -1.59
N ALA A 50 3.27 8.91 -1.84
CA ALA A 50 4.60 9.46 -2.11
C ALA A 50 4.77 10.82 -1.44
N GLU A 51 6.01 11.21 -1.14
CA GLU A 51 6.36 12.58 -0.83
C GLU A 51 6.90 13.24 -2.10
N SER A 52 6.26 14.33 -2.53
CA SER A 52 6.67 15.13 -3.69
C SER A 52 6.77 16.59 -3.30
N LYS A 53 7.93 17.20 -3.56
CA LYS A 53 8.19 18.61 -3.22
C LYS A 53 7.88 18.97 -1.75
N GLY A 54 8.21 18.04 -0.82
CA GLY A 54 7.98 18.20 0.61
C GLY A 54 6.52 18.09 1.04
N LYS A 55 5.62 17.58 0.17
CA LYS A 55 4.21 17.35 0.47
C LYS A 55 3.82 15.92 0.17
N LEU A 56 2.89 15.37 0.94
CA LEU A 56 2.37 14.02 0.69
C LEU A 56 1.33 14.04 -0.41
N VAL A 57 1.38 13.03 -1.26
CA VAL A 57 0.38 12.75 -2.30
C VAL A 57 -0.03 11.29 -2.14
N ALA A 58 -1.33 11.04 -2.09
CA ALA A 58 -1.89 9.70 -2.03
C ALA A 58 -2.80 9.47 -3.24
N ALA A 59 -2.83 8.23 -3.73
CA ALA A 59 -3.73 7.81 -4.79
C ALA A 59 -4.33 6.44 -4.48
N TRP A 60 -5.48 6.15 -5.08
CA TRP A 60 -6.18 4.86 -4.96
C TRP A 60 -7.13 4.69 -6.15
N PHE A 61 -7.67 3.50 -6.34
CA PHE A 61 -8.79 3.36 -7.25
C PHE A 61 -10.13 3.42 -6.49
N GLY A 62 -11.16 3.99 -7.11
CA GLY A 62 -12.49 4.14 -6.52
C GLY A 62 -13.58 4.21 -7.58
N GLY A 63 -14.74 3.65 -7.26
CA GLY A 63 -15.92 3.55 -8.13
C GLY A 63 -17.05 2.83 -7.42
N THR A 64 -18.04 2.33 -8.17
CA THR A 64 -19.17 1.57 -7.63
C THR A 64 -18.72 0.35 -6.83
N LYS A 65 -17.79 -0.43 -7.39
CA LYS A 65 -17.09 -1.55 -6.75
C LYS A 65 -15.91 -1.98 -7.63
N GLU A 66 -14.96 -2.69 -7.04
CA GLU A 66 -13.85 -3.28 -7.80
C GLU A 66 -14.36 -4.05 -9.02
N LYS A 67 -13.71 -3.91 -10.19
CA LYS A 67 -14.07 -4.45 -11.52
C LYS A 67 -15.19 -3.71 -12.24
N HIS A 68 -15.90 -2.81 -11.60
CA HIS A 68 -16.94 -2.04 -12.29
C HIS A 68 -16.29 -1.04 -13.27
N PRO A 69 -16.85 -0.85 -14.49
CA PRO A 69 -16.24 0.02 -15.50
C PRO A 69 -16.03 1.48 -15.06
N ASP A 70 -16.80 1.97 -14.08
CA ASP A 70 -16.69 3.35 -13.59
C ASP A 70 -15.50 3.59 -12.66
N VAL A 71 -14.78 2.53 -12.27
CA VAL A 71 -13.61 2.66 -11.41
C VAL A 71 -12.55 3.54 -12.07
N GLY A 72 -12.22 4.66 -11.41
CA GLY A 72 -11.19 5.61 -11.80
C GLY A 72 -10.03 5.66 -10.78
N ILE A 73 -8.95 6.38 -11.13
CA ILE A 73 -7.83 6.68 -10.23
C ILE A 73 -8.05 8.06 -9.62
N TRP A 74 -8.01 8.11 -8.29
CA TRP A 74 -8.26 9.28 -7.47
C TRP A 74 -7.00 9.68 -6.75
N VAL A 75 -6.78 10.98 -6.61
CA VAL A 75 -5.63 11.58 -5.93
C VAL A 75 -6.10 12.57 -4.88
N SER A 76 -5.41 12.60 -3.75
CA SER A 76 -5.49 13.64 -2.73
C SER A 76 -4.08 14.07 -2.34
N ARG A 77 -3.92 15.35 -2.00
CA ARG A 77 -2.66 15.97 -1.57
C ARG A 77 -2.78 16.49 -0.16
N PHE A 78 -1.70 16.39 0.60
CA PHE A 78 -1.67 16.97 1.93
C PHE A 78 -1.16 18.42 1.85
N GLU A 79 -2.06 19.37 2.03
CA GLU A 79 -1.81 20.80 1.91
C GLU A 79 -2.35 21.53 3.16
N ASP A 80 -1.58 22.45 3.70
CA ASP A 80 -1.99 23.30 4.84
C ASP A 80 -2.52 22.50 6.04
N GLY A 81 -1.85 21.36 6.34
CA GLY A 81 -2.16 20.49 7.47
C GLY A 81 -3.33 19.53 7.28
N LYS A 82 -3.92 19.45 6.09
CA LYS A 82 -5.06 18.58 5.76
C LYS A 82 -4.98 17.99 4.36
N TRP A 83 -5.69 16.90 4.16
CA TRP A 83 -5.89 16.29 2.85
C TRP A 83 -6.90 17.07 2.01
N THR A 84 -6.61 17.29 0.73
CA THR A 84 -7.57 17.85 -0.24
C THR A 84 -8.69 16.86 -0.53
N ALA A 85 -9.83 17.34 -1.02
CA ALA A 85 -10.86 16.44 -1.56
C ALA A 85 -10.30 15.56 -2.68
N PRO A 86 -10.77 14.29 -2.79
CA PRO A 86 -10.38 13.40 -3.89
C PRO A 86 -10.71 13.99 -5.26
N VAL A 87 -9.75 13.90 -6.20
CA VAL A 87 -9.91 14.31 -7.60
C VAL A 87 -9.62 13.11 -8.50
N GLU A 88 -10.52 12.78 -9.44
CA GLU A 88 -10.26 11.78 -10.45
C GLU A 88 -9.22 12.32 -11.45
N VAL A 89 -8.10 11.60 -11.60
CA VAL A 89 -6.99 12.01 -12.48
C VAL A 89 -6.84 11.11 -13.69
N ALA A 90 -7.39 9.88 -13.62
CA ALA A 90 -7.37 8.93 -14.72
C ALA A 90 -8.55 7.97 -14.63
N ASN A 91 -8.96 7.46 -15.79
CA ASN A 91 -10.02 6.46 -15.92
C ASN A 91 -9.71 5.53 -17.11
N GLY A 92 -10.58 4.57 -17.35
CA GLY A 92 -10.42 3.56 -18.40
C GLY A 92 -11.32 3.75 -19.62
N VAL A 93 -11.71 4.98 -19.93
CA VAL A 93 -12.49 5.28 -21.14
C VAL A 93 -11.62 5.11 -22.37
N GLU A 94 -12.01 4.18 -23.26
CA GLU A 94 -11.36 3.89 -24.54
C GLU A 94 -12.12 4.53 -25.71
N SER A 95 -13.47 4.55 -25.61
CA SER A 95 -14.38 5.20 -26.55
C SER A 95 -15.67 5.58 -25.83
N PRO A 96 -16.60 6.33 -26.45
CA PRO A 96 -17.90 6.64 -25.85
C PRO A 96 -18.69 5.41 -25.36
N GLU A 97 -18.51 4.27 -26.03
CA GLU A 97 -19.25 3.03 -25.76
C GLU A 97 -18.42 2.03 -24.93
N LYS A 98 -17.12 2.30 -24.69
CA LYS A 98 -16.20 1.33 -24.10
C LYS A 98 -15.38 1.93 -22.98
N ARG A 99 -15.61 1.43 -21.77
CA ARG A 99 -14.85 1.79 -20.57
C ARG A 99 -14.46 0.55 -19.81
N TYR A 100 -13.19 0.49 -19.38
CA TYR A 100 -12.66 -0.54 -18.51
C TYR A 100 -12.42 0.01 -17.09
N PRO A 101 -12.45 -0.83 -16.05
CA PRO A 101 -11.97 -0.43 -14.74
C PRO A 101 -10.49 -0.08 -14.77
N THR A 102 -10.10 0.86 -13.91
CA THR A 102 -8.71 1.09 -13.55
C THR A 102 -8.35 0.29 -12.31
N TRP A 103 -7.02 0.05 -12.09
CA TRP A 103 -6.53 -0.79 -11.01
C TRP A 103 -5.22 -0.25 -10.45
N ASN A 104 -4.94 -0.58 -9.19
CA ASN A 104 -3.68 -0.44 -8.46
C ASN A 104 -2.81 0.72 -8.93
N PRO A 105 -3.10 1.97 -8.54
CA PRO A 105 -2.19 3.07 -8.76
C PRO A 105 -0.91 2.86 -7.94
N VAL A 106 0.21 3.32 -8.49
CA VAL A 106 1.50 3.35 -7.80
C VAL A 106 2.13 4.71 -8.04
N LEU A 107 2.32 5.47 -6.97
CA LEU A 107 3.05 6.73 -6.98
C LEU A 107 4.54 6.48 -6.73
N HIS A 108 5.39 7.21 -7.44
CA HIS A 108 6.82 7.24 -7.20
C HIS A 108 7.41 8.60 -7.49
N GLN A 109 8.12 9.18 -6.50
CA GLN A 109 8.85 10.42 -6.68
C GLN A 109 10.25 10.11 -7.19
N MET A 110 10.57 10.58 -8.40
CA MET A 110 11.91 10.46 -8.97
C MET A 110 12.90 11.35 -8.22
N LYS A 111 13.96 10.76 -7.70
CA LYS A 111 15.02 11.45 -6.96
C LYS A 111 16.25 11.72 -7.84
N SER A 112 16.42 10.90 -8.88
CA SER A 112 17.57 10.93 -9.78
C SER A 112 17.16 10.73 -11.24
N GLY A 113 18.12 10.75 -12.17
CA GLY A 113 17.89 10.47 -13.58
C GLY A 113 17.22 11.59 -14.37
N ALA A 114 16.76 11.25 -15.58
CA ALA A 114 16.29 12.20 -16.60
C ALA A 114 15.06 13.04 -16.21
N LYS A 115 14.31 12.63 -15.17
CA LYS A 115 13.15 13.33 -14.63
C LYS A 115 13.20 13.50 -13.11
N SER A 116 14.39 13.68 -12.57
CA SER A 116 14.54 14.04 -11.17
C SER A 116 13.59 15.19 -10.80
N GLY A 117 12.84 15.02 -9.71
CA GLY A 117 11.82 15.95 -9.26
C GLY A 117 10.40 15.71 -9.80
N SER A 118 10.19 14.83 -10.80
CA SER A 118 8.85 14.47 -11.27
C SER A 118 8.23 13.38 -10.40
N LEU A 119 6.94 13.49 -10.16
CA LEU A 119 6.11 12.45 -9.55
C LEU A 119 5.51 11.58 -10.65
N LEU A 120 5.74 10.28 -10.60
CA LEU A 120 5.18 9.29 -11.52
C LEU A 120 3.92 8.69 -10.91
N LEU A 121 2.91 8.45 -11.75
CA LEU A 121 1.72 7.67 -11.44
C LEU A 121 1.61 6.53 -12.44
N PHE A 122 1.85 5.32 -12.00
CA PHE A 122 1.55 4.11 -12.75
C PHE A 122 0.16 3.59 -12.34
N TYR A 123 -0.59 3.05 -13.28
CA TYR A 123 -1.85 2.36 -13.01
C TYR A 123 -2.15 1.35 -14.12
N LYS A 124 -3.18 0.56 -13.98
CA LYS A 124 -3.59 -0.43 -14.97
C LYS A 124 -4.99 -0.13 -15.44
N VAL A 125 -5.26 -0.48 -16.70
CA VAL A 125 -6.58 -0.42 -17.34
C VAL A 125 -6.84 -1.80 -17.94
N GLY A 126 -8.05 -2.31 -17.81
CA GLY A 126 -8.43 -3.58 -18.42
C GLY A 126 -9.49 -4.33 -17.63
N PRO A 127 -10.05 -5.40 -18.20
CA PRO A 127 -11.21 -6.09 -17.63
C PRO A 127 -10.89 -6.87 -16.34
N SER A 128 -9.62 -7.27 -16.16
CA SER A 128 -9.19 -8.07 -15.00
C SER A 128 -7.67 -8.03 -14.84
N PRO A 129 -7.14 -8.45 -13.67
CA PRO A 129 -5.69 -8.60 -13.45
C PRO A 129 -4.98 -9.55 -14.42
N SER A 130 -5.72 -10.45 -15.08
CA SER A 130 -5.18 -11.36 -16.09
C SER A 130 -5.13 -10.77 -17.51
N ALA A 131 -5.73 -9.60 -17.72
CA ALA A 131 -5.90 -9.02 -19.07
C ALA A 131 -5.79 -7.48 -19.08
N TRP A 132 -5.17 -6.89 -18.08
CA TRP A 132 -4.91 -5.46 -18.04
C TRP A 132 -3.61 -5.07 -18.74
N TRP A 133 -3.45 -3.79 -19.00
CA TRP A 133 -2.21 -3.19 -19.49
C TRP A 133 -1.75 -2.04 -18.59
N GLY A 134 -0.46 -1.74 -18.64
CA GLY A 134 0.14 -0.67 -17.89
C GLY A 134 -0.08 0.71 -18.50
N MET A 135 -0.30 1.69 -17.64
CA MET A 135 -0.40 3.11 -17.97
C MET A 135 0.54 3.91 -17.08
N MET A 136 1.01 5.04 -17.57
CA MET A 136 1.85 5.98 -16.83
C MET A 136 1.45 7.42 -17.09
N MET A 137 1.54 8.26 -16.06
CA MET A 137 1.42 9.72 -16.12
C MET A 137 2.52 10.35 -15.27
N THR A 138 2.85 11.62 -15.52
CA THR A 138 3.81 12.38 -14.75
C THR A 138 3.22 13.70 -14.25
N SER A 139 3.71 14.17 -13.12
CA SER A 139 3.39 15.48 -12.56
C SER A 139 4.67 16.18 -12.12
N ASP A 140 4.86 17.43 -12.53
CA ASP A 140 6.00 18.25 -12.15
C ASP A 140 5.66 19.30 -11.08
N ASP A 141 4.42 19.31 -10.58
CA ASP A 141 3.90 20.26 -9.60
C ASP A 141 3.36 19.62 -8.31
N GLY A 142 3.83 18.38 -7.99
CA GLY A 142 3.45 17.69 -6.78
C GLY A 142 2.04 17.10 -6.84
N GLY A 143 1.61 16.63 -7.99
CA GLY A 143 0.32 15.96 -8.20
C GLY A 143 -0.87 16.89 -8.36
N LYS A 144 -0.64 18.19 -8.63
CA LYS A 144 -1.72 19.15 -8.93
C LYS A 144 -2.24 18.97 -10.35
N THR A 145 -1.32 18.88 -11.30
CA THR A 145 -1.63 18.60 -12.69
C THR A 145 -0.85 17.38 -13.19
N TRP A 146 -1.40 16.69 -14.18
CA TRP A 146 -0.86 15.45 -14.71
C TRP A 146 -0.71 15.52 -16.22
N SER A 147 0.32 14.89 -16.75
CA SER A 147 0.47 14.67 -18.18
C SER A 147 -0.70 13.85 -18.75
N LYS A 148 -0.85 13.83 -20.08
CA LYS A 148 -1.73 12.87 -20.72
C LYS A 148 -1.28 11.44 -20.37
N PRO A 149 -2.23 10.50 -20.15
CA PRO A 149 -1.92 9.10 -19.95
C PRO A 149 -1.14 8.51 -21.12
N GLN A 150 -0.12 7.73 -20.82
CA GLN A 150 0.67 6.98 -21.79
C GLN A 150 0.51 5.49 -21.51
N ARG A 151 0.13 4.72 -22.51
CA ARG A 151 0.14 3.25 -22.43
C ARG A 151 1.59 2.78 -22.47
N LEU A 152 1.93 1.87 -21.55
CA LEU A 152 3.23 1.21 -21.57
C LEU A 152 3.30 0.20 -22.73
N PRO A 153 4.50 -0.15 -23.21
CA PRO A 153 4.67 -1.14 -24.26
C PRO A 153 3.99 -2.48 -23.94
N ASP A 154 3.60 -3.23 -24.95
CA ASP A 154 3.01 -4.54 -24.76
C ASP A 154 3.94 -5.47 -23.98
N GLY A 155 3.38 -6.17 -23.00
CA GLY A 155 4.13 -7.03 -22.07
C GLY A 155 4.77 -6.31 -20.89
N ILE A 156 4.65 -4.98 -20.81
CA ILE A 156 5.09 -4.15 -19.68
C ILE A 156 3.87 -3.61 -18.94
N ALA A 157 3.81 -3.86 -17.64
CA ALA A 157 2.74 -3.39 -16.78
C ALA A 157 3.19 -2.27 -15.81
N GLY A 158 4.49 -2.04 -15.71
CA GLY A 158 5.05 -1.20 -14.65
C GLY A 158 4.91 -1.85 -13.27
N PRO A 159 5.16 -1.13 -12.18
CA PRO A 159 4.99 -1.65 -10.83
C PRO A 159 3.51 -1.98 -10.58
N ILE A 160 3.23 -3.22 -10.11
CA ILE A 160 1.83 -3.71 -10.03
C ILE A 160 1.08 -3.13 -8.84
N LYS A 161 1.70 -3.02 -7.69
CA LYS A 161 1.06 -2.54 -6.44
C LYS A 161 2.02 -1.75 -5.57
N ASN A 162 3.23 -2.24 -5.40
CA ASN A 162 4.23 -1.60 -4.56
C ASN A 162 5.14 -0.70 -5.38
N LYS A 163 5.64 0.33 -4.74
CA LYS A 163 6.50 1.34 -5.36
C LYS A 163 7.75 0.73 -5.99
N PRO A 164 8.20 1.25 -7.12
CA PRO A 164 9.50 0.90 -7.66
C PRO A 164 10.62 1.43 -6.77
N VAL A 165 11.82 0.96 -7.00
CA VAL A 165 13.04 1.46 -6.36
C VAL A 165 14.00 2.02 -7.39
N GLU A 166 14.67 3.13 -7.05
CA GLU A 166 15.74 3.68 -7.87
C GLU A 166 17.06 3.01 -7.48
N LEU A 167 17.72 2.39 -8.46
CA LEU A 167 19.04 1.81 -8.30
C LEU A 167 20.12 2.89 -8.33
N GLY A 168 21.33 2.57 -7.84
CA GLY A 168 22.46 3.51 -7.85
C GLY A 168 22.86 3.98 -9.25
N SER A 169 22.47 3.27 -10.31
CA SER A 169 22.62 3.67 -11.71
C SER A 169 21.63 4.75 -12.16
N GLY A 170 20.62 5.08 -11.34
CA GLY A 170 19.49 5.93 -11.71
C GLY A 170 18.39 5.18 -12.48
N GLU A 171 18.54 3.88 -12.69
CA GLU A 171 17.54 3.02 -13.30
C GLU A 171 16.43 2.71 -12.30
N LEU A 172 15.19 2.69 -12.79
CA LEU A 172 14.01 2.34 -12.00
C LEU A 172 13.74 0.84 -12.10
N LEU A 173 13.78 0.13 -10.98
CA LEU A 173 13.40 -1.27 -10.86
C LEU A 173 11.95 -1.34 -10.39
N CYS A 174 11.06 -1.81 -11.26
CA CYS A 174 9.62 -1.92 -11.03
C CYS A 174 9.25 -3.36 -10.65
N PRO A 175 8.77 -3.60 -9.41
CA PRO A 175 8.30 -4.91 -8.99
C PRO A 175 6.96 -5.22 -9.68
N SER A 176 6.94 -6.25 -10.51
CA SER A 176 5.81 -6.60 -11.36
C SER A 176 5.37 -8.05 -11.20
N SER A 177 4.18 -8.38 -11.68
CA SER A 177 3.64 -9.75 -11.66
C SER A 177 2.51 -9.92 -12.67
N THR A 178 2.28 -11.17 -13.08
CA THR A 178 1.16 -11.57 -13.94
C THR A 178 0.27 -12.61 -13.25
N GLU A 179 -1.01 -12.64 -13.64
CA GLU A 179 -2.01 -13.57 -13.11
C GLU A 179 -2.67 -14.43 -14.19
N ASP A 180 -2.21 -14.33 -15.43
CA ASP A 180 -2.78 -15.00 -16.62
C ASP A 180 -2.48 -16.50 -16.70
N LYS A 181 -1.28 -16.89 -16.30
CA LYS A 181 -0.79 -18.29 -16.30
C LYS A 181 -0.33 -18.75 -14.92
N GLY A 182 -1.12 -18.45 -13.89
CA GLY A 182 -0.72 -18.56 -12.49
C GLY A 182 -0.07 -17.27 -11.99
N TRP A 183 0.17 -17.20 -10.70
CA TRP A 183 0.80 -16.04 -10.07
C TRP A 183 2.30 -16.09 -10.25
N ARG A 184 2.83 -15.23 -11.12
CA ARG A 184 4.25 -15.20 -11.44
C ARG A 184 4.80 -13.80 -11.34
N VAL A 185 5.97 -13.68 -10.73
CA VAL A 185 6.68 -12.42 -10.51
C VAL A 185 7.80 -12.27 -11.53
N HIS A 186 7.98 -11.04 -11.98
CA HIS A 186 9.11 -10.58 -12.76
C HIS A 186 9.43 -9.13 -12.37
N PHE A 187 10.54 -8.63 -12.84
CA PHE A 187 10.93 -7.24 -12.63
C PHE A 187 11.06 -6.54 -13.97
N GLU A 188 10.58 -5.32 -14.04
CA GLU A 188 10.66 -4.46 -15.21
C GLU A 188 11.56 -3.28 -14.89
N ARG A 189 12.37 -2.84 -15.86
CA ARG A 189 13.37 -1.82 -15.65
C ARG A 189 13.35 -0.78 -16.76
N THR A 190 13.59 0.50 -16.37
CA THR A 190 13.71 1.61 -17.30
C THR A 190 14.71 2.64 -16.77
N ALA A 191 15.57 3.16 -17.64
CA ALA A 191 16.52 4.23 -17.34
C ALA A 191 16.10 5.58 -17.91
N ASP A 192 15.10 5.62 -18.79
CA ASP A 192 14.69 6.77 -19.58
C ASP A 192 13.20 7.11 -19.41
N LEU A 193 12.61 6.69 -18.28
CA LEU A 193 11.22 6.90 -17.89
C LEU A 193 10.20 6.33 -18.86
N GLY A 194 10.40 5.09 -19.18
CA GLY A 194 9.43 4.32 -19.91
C GLY A 194 9.47 4.53 -21.41
N LYS A 195 10.49 5.15 -21.97
CA LYS A 195 10.73 5.11 -23.41
C LYS A 195 11.22 3.74 -23.83
N THR A 196 12.16 3.19 -23.05
CA THR A 196 12.64 1.81 -23.22
C THR A 196 12.48 1.02 -21.94
N TRP A 197 12.18 -0.26 -22.09
CA TRP A 197 11.95 -1.19 -20.98
C TRP A 197 12.73 -2.47 -21.19
N ARG A 198 13.28 -2.99 -20.08
CA ARG A 198 13.78 -4.36 -19.98
C ARG A 198 12.89 -5.11 -18.98
N ARG A 199 12.75 -6.39 -19.18
CA ARG A 199 11.98 -7.24 -18.29
C ARG A 199 12.74 -8.53 -18.04
N THR A 200 12.78 -9.00 -16.78
CA THR A 200 13.30 -10.35 -16.48
C THR A 200 12.28 -11.41 -16.89
N ASP A 201 12.75 -12.63 -17.03
CA ASP A 201 11.86 -13.78 -17.02
C ASP A 201 11.14 -13.88 -15.67
N ALA A 202 10.06 -14.68 -15.62
CA ALA A 202 9.40 -14.95 -14.36
C ALA A 202 10.33 -15.73 -13.42
N ILE A 203 10.49 -15.27 -12.18
CA ILE A 203 11.39 -15.87 -11.19
C ILE A 203 10.77 -17.09 -10.47
N ASN A 204 9.51 -17.39 -10.76
CA ASN A 204 8.77 -18.54 -10.22
C ASN A 204 7.86 -19.15 -11.29
N ASP A 205 7.49 -20.41 -11.10
CA ASP A 205 6.64 -21.17 -12.03
C ASP A 205 5.13 -20.98 -11.80
N GLY A 206 4.74 -20.34 -10.66
CA GLY A 206 3.35 -20.16 -10.25
C GLY A 206 2.69 -21.43 -9.69
N LYS A 207 3.41 -22.53 -9.50
CA LYS A 207 2.94 -23.83 -8.97
C LYS A 207 3.50 -24.09 -7.59
N GLU A 208 4.80 -24.26 -7.44
CA GLU A 208 5.48 -24.42 -6.15
C GLU A 208 5.25 -23.18 -5.28
N PHE A 209 5.54 -22.01 -5.83
CA PHE A 209 5.22 -20.73 -5.24
C PHE A 209 4.30 -19.92 -6.16
N ALA A 210 3.09 -19.63 -5.71
CA ALA A 210 2.18 -18.70 -6.37
C ALA A 210 2.27 -17.34 -5.67
N VAL A 211 3.07 -16.43 -6.21
CA VAL A 211 3.42 -15.14 -5.61
C VAL A 211 3.17 -13.96 -6.55
N ILE A 212 2.76 -12.82 -5.99
CA ILE A 212 2.54 -11.55 -6.72
C ILE A 212 2.93 -10.34 -5.87
N GLN A 213 2.96 -9.17 -6.52
CA GLN A 213 3.00 -7.86 -5.87
C GLN A 213 4.21 -7.70 -4.93
N PRO A 214 5.45 -7.88 -5.43
CA PRO A 214 6.64 -7.76 -4.60
C PRO A 214 6.83 -6.35 -4.02
N THR A 215 7.40 -6.29 -2.80
CA THR A 215 8.04 -5.09 -2.25
C THR A 215 9.54 -5.33 -2.15
N VAL A 216 10.37 -4.31 -2.36
CA VAL A 216 11.83 -4.44 -2.45
C VAL A 216 12.51 -3.69 -1.31
N PHE A 217 13.46 -4.33 -0.65
CA PHE A 217 14.32 -3.77 0.38
C PHE A 217 15.76 -3.70 -0.10
N PHE A 218 16.45 -2.64 0.32
CA PHE A 218 17.89 -2.48 0.12
C PHE A 218 18.66 -3.02 1.32
N HIS A 219 19.73 -3.76 1.05
CA HIS A 219 20.66 -4.24 2.05
C HIS A 219 22.09 -3.75 1.76
N ASN A 220 22.98 -3.89 2.73
CA ASN A 220 24.38 -3.54 2.56
C ASN A 220 25.02 -4.31 1.40
N GLY A 221 25.99 -3.67 0.73
CA GLY A 221 26.69 -4.29 -0.39
C GLY A 221 25.90 -4.35 -1.69
N GLY A 222 24.82 -3.57 -1.85
CA GLY A 222 24.02 -3.54 -3.08
C GLY A 222 23.05 -4.70 -3.25
N LYS A 223 22.89 -5.53 -2.21
CA LYS A 223 21.93 -6.63 -2.23
C LYS A 223 20.50 -6.12 -2.14
N LEU A 224 19.61 -6.81 -2.83
CA LEU A 224 18.16 -6.55 -2.75
C LEU A 224 17.43 -7.78 -2.21
N GLN A 225 16.40 -7.54 -1.42
CA GLN A 225 15.43 -8.54 -0.99
C GLN A 225 14.06 -8.16 -1.51
N ALA A 226 13.37 -9.10 -2.13
CA ALA A 226 11.96 -8.96 -2.48
C ALA A 226 11.10 -9.82 -1.57
N LEU A 227 10.06 -9.24 -0.97
CA LEU A 227 9.03 -9.97 -0.24
C LEU A 227 7.72 -9.98 -1.04
N PHE A 228 7.04 -11.10 -1.03
CA PHE A 228 5.87 -11.34 -1.86
C PHE A 228 4.64 -11.74 -1.04
N ARG A 229 3.49 -11.24 -1.45
CA ARG A 229 2.19 -11.87 -1.16
C ARG A 229 2.13 -13.23 -1.82
N SER A 230 1.64 -14.24 -1.13
CA SER A 230 1.61 -15.62 -1.65
C SER A 230 0.31 -16.37 -1.35
N ARG A 231 0.14 -17.49 -2.05
CA ARG A 231 -0.90 -18.50 -1.74
C ARG A 231 -0.41 -19.58 -0.78
N GLN A 232 0.82 -19.49 -0.29
CA GLN A 232 1.44 -20.48 0.60
C GLN A 232 1.09 -20.24 2.09
N GLY A 233 0.22 -19.27 2.42
CA GLY A 233 -0.13 -18.92 3.79
C GLY A 233 0.95 -18.14 4.53
N LYS A 234 2.02 -17.75 3.84
CA LYS A 234 3.17 -17.01 4.38
C LYS A 234 3.61 -15.91 3.43
N VAL A 235 4.34 -14.94 3.95
CA VAL A 235 5.17 -14.07 3.13
C VAL A 235 6.31 -14.91 2.55
N VAL A 236 6.57 -14.74 1.27
CA VAL A 236 7.65 -15.42 0.54
C VAL A 236 8.72 -14.42 0.21
N GLU A 237 9.96 -14.83 0.09
CA GLU A 237 11.11 -13.97 -0.22
C GLU A 237 11.96 -14.50 -1.37
N SER A 238 12.72 -13.60 -1.99
CA SER A 238 13.84 -13.89 -2.87
C SER A 238 14.90 -12.79 -2.72
N TRP A 239 16.15 -13.12 -3.02
CA TRP A 239 17.30 -12.24 -2.88
C TRP A 239 18.01 -12.06 -4.22
N SER A 240 18.54 -10.88 -4.44
CA SER A 240 19.40 -10.53 -5.56
C SER A 240 20.74 -10.00 -5.05
N GLU A 241 21.83 -10.47 -5.65
CA GLU A 241 23.21 -10.06 -5.34
C GLU A 241 23.77 -9.09 -6.40
N ASP A 242 23.02 -8.78 -7.44
CA ASP A 242 23.42 -8.07 -8.65
C ASP A 242 22.50 -6.91 -9.03
N ASN A 243 22.02 -6.18 -8.01
CA ASN A 243 21.09 -5.04 -8.19
C ASN A 243 19.80 -5.41 -8.93
N GLY A 244 19.28 -6.63 -8.72
CA GLY A 244 17.99 -7.07 -9.27
C GLY A 244 18.05 -7.54 -10.73
N GLU A 245 19.24 -7.83 -11.29
CA GLU A 245 19.35 -8.47 -12.60
C GLU A 245 18.90 -9.92 -12.52
N THR A 246 19.37 -10.64 -11.50
CA THR A 246 18.95 -12.02 -11.23
C THR A 246 18.43 -12.16 -9.79
N TRP A 247 17.57 -13.15 -9.59
CA TRP A 247 16.93 -13.42 -8.30
C TRP A 247 17.10 -14.88 -7.93
N GLY A 248 17.43 -15.13 -6.67
CA GLY A 248 17.58 -16.45 -6.11
C GLY A 248 16.26 -17.23 -6.00
N LYS A 249 16.35 -18.48 -5.57
CA LYS A 249 15.18 -19.32 -5.32
C LYS A 249 14.26 -18.69 -4.28
N LEU A 250 12.94 -18.83 -4.48
CA LEU A 250 11.96 -18.40 -3.53
C LEU A 250 11.99 -19.27 -2.27
N ALA A 251 11.77 -18.63 -1.13
CA ALA A 251 11.65 -19.30 0.16
C ALA A 251 10.52 -18.68 1.00
N SER A 252 9.85 -19.49 1.81
CA SER A 252 8.88 -18.99 2.79
C SER A 252 9.59 -18.38 3.98
N THR A 253 9.16 -17.21 4.40
CA THR A 253 9.58 -16.60 5.68
C THR A 253 8.82 -17.20 6.85
N ALA A 254 9.17 -16.81 8.09
CA ALA A 254 8.39 -17.15 9.28
C ALA A 254 7.05 -16.41 9.35
N LEU A 255 6.87 -15.29 8.62
CA LEU A 255 5.70 -14.43 8.70
C LEU A 255 4.47 -15.06 8.04
N PRO A 256 3.35 -15.24 8.75
CA PRO A 256 2.09 -15.67 8.14
C PRO A 256 1.53 -14.54 7.26
N ASN A 257 0.79 -14.93 6.22
CA ASN A 257 0.04 -13.98 5.38
C ASN A 257 -1.20 -14.67 4.81
N PRO A 258 -2.40 -14.06 4.94
CA PRO A 258 -3.66 -14.67 4.51
C PRO A 258 -3.93 -14.47 3.02
N ASN A 259 -2.90 -14.41 2.19
CA ASN A 259 -3.01 -14.04 0.79
C ASN A 259 -3.50 -12.59 0.64
N SER A 260 -2.90 -11.67 1.36
CA SER A 260 -3.18 -10.23 1.30
C SER A 260 -1.95 -9.43 0.86
N GLY A 261 -2.19 -8.28 0.23
CA GLY A 261 -1.11 -7.36 -0.18
C GLY A 261 -0.28 -6.87 1.00
N ILE A 262 1.02 -6.75 0.78
CA ILE A 262 2.02 -6.26 1.72
C ILE A 262 2.73 -5.05 1.11
N ASP A 263 3.37 -4.20 1.91
CA ASP A 263 4.37 -3.24 1.45
C ASP A 263 5.40 -2.99 2.54
N GLY A 264 6.62 -2.62 2.15
CA GLY A 264 7.70 -2.36 3.07
C GLY A 264 8.65 -1.27 2.61
N VAL A 265 9.50 -0.83 3.51
CA VAL A 265 10.53 0.19 3.25
C VAL A 265 11.78 -0.09 4.07
N THR A 266 12.96 0.09 3.46
CA THR A 266 14.21 0.20 4.20
C THR A 266 14.31 1.60 4.78
N LEU A 267 14.40 1.68 6.10
CA LEU A 267 14.49 2.93 6.84
C LEU A 267 15.88 3.56 6.69
N LYS A 268 15.98 4.86 6.93
CA LYS A 268 17.25 5.61 6.88
C LYS A 268 18.30 5.12 7.87
N ASP A 269 17.86 4.44 8.95
CA ASP A 269 18.74 3.83 9.96
C ASP A 269 19.17 2.39 9.61
N GLY A 270 18.77 1.88 8.44
CA GLY A 270 19.10 0.56 7.94
C GLY A 270 18.11 -0.54 8.30
N ARG A 271 17.21 -0.30 9.24
CA ARG A 271 16.15 -1.28 9.57
C ARG A 271 15.15 -1.41 8.42
N HIS A 272 14.46 -2.53 8.38
CA HIS A 272 13.37 -2.80 7.44
C HIS A 272 12.03 -2.76 8.17
N LEU A 273 11.04 -2.08 7.59
CA LEU A 273 9.69 -2.01 8.11
C LEU A 273 8.73 -2.62 7.09
N LEU A 274 7.94 -3.59 7.52
CA LEU A 274 6.92 -4.28 6.72
C LEU A 274 5.53 -4.03 7.29
N VAL A 275 4.58 -3.66 6.43
CA VAL A 275 3.16 -3.55 6.76
C VAL A 275 2.41 -4.68 6.08
N TYR A 276 1.68 -5.50 6.85
CA TYR A 276 1.03 -6.69 6.35
C TYR A 276 -0.09 -7.18 7.29
N ASN A 277 -0.91 -8.11 6.82
CA ASN A 277 -1.87 -8.78 7.68
C ASN A 277 -1.21 -10.00 8.32
N HIS A 278 -0.99 -9.97 9.64
CA HIS A 278 -0.46 -11.10 10.40
C HIS A 278 -1.59 -12.07 10.74
N VAL A 279 -1.99 -12.88 9.79
CA VAL A 279 -3.08 -13.86 9.93
C VAL A 279 -2.59 -15.24 9.49
N ILE A 280 -2.68 -16.20 10.40
CA ILE A 280 -2.32 -17.58 10.11
C ILE A 280 -3.45 -18.21 9.28
N THR A 281 -3.10 -18.76 8.13
CA THR A 281 -4.04 -19.46 7.25
C THR A 281 -3.36 -20.66 6.60
N GLN A 282 -4.17 -21.60 6.12
CA GLN A 282 -3.66 -22.77 5.40
C GLN A 282 -3.26 -22.38 3.96
N PRO A 283 -2.26 -23.05 3.37
CA PRO A 283 -1.90 -22.86 1.98
C PRO A 283 -3.11 -23.02 1.04
N GLY A 284 -3.20 -22.14 0.03
CA GLY A 284 -4.30 -22.15 -0.93
C GLY A 284 -5.63 -21.56 -0.43
N LYS A 285 -5.74 -21.22 0.85
CA LYS A 285 -6.94 -20.59 1.41
C LYS A 285 -6.77 -19.06 1.47
N TRP A 286 -7.89 -18.36 1.36
CA TRP A 286 -8.00 -16.94 1.68
C TRP A 286 -8.31 -16.82 3.17
N GLY A 287 -7.58 -15.95 3.86
CA GLY A 287 -7.87 -15.57 5.24
C GLY A 287 -8.48 -14.19 5.35
N GLY A 288 -8.89 -13.82 6.57
CA GLY A 288 -9.31 -12.46 6.90
C GLY A 288 -8.20 -11.43 6.67
N ARG A 289 -8.57 -10.16 6.54
CA ARG A 289 -7.63 -9.04 6.38
C ARG A 289 -7.63 -8.12 7.61
N ALA A 290 -7.88 -8.69 8.76
CA ALA A 290 -7.71 -8.11 10.09
C ALA A 290 -7.00 -9.15 10.97
N PRO A 291 -6.01 -8.71 11.77
CA PRO A 291 -5.48 -7.36 11.94
C PRO A 291 -4.59 -6.88 10.79
N LEU A 292 -4.22 -5.57 10.78
CA LEU A 292 -3.15 -5.00 9.97
C LEU A 292 -2.00 -4.59 10.88
N ASN A 293 -0.81 -5.08 10.58
CA ASN A 293 0.34 -5.06 11.48
C ASN A 293 1.57 -4.42 10.84
N VAL A 294 2.45 -3.89 11.68
CA VAL A 294 3.80 -3.45 11.35
C VAL A 294 4.80 -4.38 12.00
N ALA A 295 5.66 -4.98 11.22
CA ALA A 295 6.85 -5.71 11.70
C ALA A 295 8.12 -4.97 11.32
N ILE A 296 9.17 -5.15 12.12
CA ILE A 296 10.47 -4.53 11.91
C ILE A 296 11.57 -5.59 11.93
N SER A 297 12.62 -5.39 11.15
CA SER A 297 13.75 -6.30 11.05
C SER A 297 15.05 -5.52 10.86
N ASP A 298 16.15 -6.02 11.44
CA ASP A 298 17.50 -5.49 11.25
C ASP A 298 18.23 -6.16 10.08
N ASP A 299 17.81 -7.37 9.70
CA ASP A 299 18.49 -8.23 8.73
C ASP A 299 17.62 -8.68 7.54
N GLY A 300 16.32 -8.31 7.53
CA GLY A 300 15.33 -8.75 6.56
C GLY A 300 14.87 -10.21 6.73
N ARG A 301 15.44 -10.97 7.68
CA ARG A 301 15.16 -12.39 7.95
C ARG A 301 14.44 -12.59 9.28
N THR A 302 14.94 -11.96 10.32
CA THR A 302 14.37 -12.00 11.68
C THR A 302 13.44 -10.83 11.85
N TRP A 303 12.14 -11.10 11.83
CA TRP A 303 11.11 -10.09 11.96
C TRP A 303 10.53 -10.07 13.37
N LYS A 304 10.38 -8.87 13.92
CA LYS A 304 9.81 -8.61 15.24
C LYS A 304 8.48 -7.86 15.08
N ALA A 305 7.51 -8.15 15.93
CA ALA A 305 6.25 -7.42 16.01
C ALA A 305 6.51 -6.01 16.56
N ALA A 306 5.99 -4.98 15.89
CA ALA A 306 6.19 -3.60 16.33
C ALA A 306 4.88 -2.90 16.68
N LEU A 307 3.86 -3.00 15.84
CA LEU A 307 2.61 -2.24 16.02
C LEU A 307 1.44 -2.94 15.33
N ALA A 308 0.28 -2.96 15.97
CA ALA A 308 -1.00 -3.23 15.31
C ALA A 308 -1.64 -1.90 14.89
N LEU A 309 -1.72 -1.64 13.59
CA LEU A 309 -2.37 -0.43 13.04
C LEU A 309 -3.88 -0.50 13.17
N GLU A 310 -4.43 -1.68 12.94
CA GLU A 310 -5.84 -1.98 13.08
C GLU A 310 -6.01 -3.35 13.74
N THR A 311 -6.95 -3.40 14.67
CA THR A 311 -7.48 -4.63 15.24
C THR A 311 -8.96 -4.67 14.91
N GLY A 312 -9.54 -5.84 14.73
CA GLY A 312 -10.96 -5.93 14.42
C GLY A 312 -11.39 -7.37 14.26
N PRO A 313 -12.68 -7.57 14.07
CA PRO A 313 -13.20 -8.92 13.86
C PRO A 313 -12.66 -9.48 12.53
N PRO A 314 -12.56 -10.81 12.40
CA PRO A 314 -11.92 -11.47 11.25
C PRO A 314 -12.51 -11.09 9.89
N GLU A 315 -13.78 -10.68 9.84
CA GLU A 315 -14.47 -10.21 8.63
C GLU A 315 -14.15 -8.77 8.24
N ALA A 316 -13.50 -8.01 9.10
CA ALA A 316 -13.06 -6.65 8.75
C ALA A 316 -11.96 -6.70 7.69
N GLU A 317 -11.93 -5.68 6.83
CA GLU A 317 -10.89 -5.55 5.81
C GLU A 317 -10.04 -4.28 6.04
N TYR A 318 -8.77 -4.50 6.40
CA TYR A 318 -7.71 -3.50 6.46
C TYR A 318 -6.56 -4.00 5.61
N SER A 319 -6.43 -3.49 4.39
CA SER A 319 -5.63 -4.20 3.40
C SER A 319 -4.92 -3.27 2.42
N TYR A 320 -4.03 -3.84 1.62
CA TYR A 320 -3.28 -3.15 0.59
C TYR A 320 -2.54 -1.92 1.13
N PRO A 321 -1.69 -2.11 2.15
CA PRO A 321 -0.89 -1.01 2.68
C PRO A 321 0.08 -0.49 1.62
N ALA A 322 0.38 0.80 1.68
CA ALA A 322 1.53 1.42 1.05
C ALA A 322 2.31 2.18 2.11
N VAL A 323 3.63 2.11 2.07
CA VAL A 323 4.48 2.71 3.10
C VAL A 323 5.67 3.43 2.48
N ILE A 324 5.99 4.62 3.01
CA ILE A 324 7.20 5.38 2.70
C ILE A 324 7.81 5.92 4.00
N GLN A 325 9.10 6.27 3.95
CA GLN A 325 9.70 7.16 4.92
C GLN A 325 9.97 8.51 4.25
N SER A 326 9.42 9.57 4.82
CA SER A 326 9.53 10.95 4.31
C SER A 326 10.88 11.61 4.64
N GLY A 327 11.08 12.81 4.12
CA GLY A 327 12.30 13.59 4.32
C GLY A 327 12.62 13.88 5.78
N ASP A 328 11.61 14.11 6.61
CA ASP A 328 11.70 14.35 8.06
C ASP A 328 11.97 13.09 8.91
N GLY A 329 12.03 11.91 8.27
CA GLY A 329 12.30 10.62 8.93
C GLY A 329 11.07 9.91 9.47
N LEU A 330 9.88 10.48 9.34
CA LEU A 330 8.64 9.82 9.72
C LEU A 330 8.23 8.78 8.68
N VAL A 331 7.51 7.77 9.12
CA VAL A 331 6.94 6.75 8.26
C VAL A 331 5.47 7.03 8.05
N HIS A 332 5.05 7.06 6.78
CA HIS A 332 3.67 7.25 6.38
C HIS A 332 3.13 5.97 5.79
N VAL A 333 2.02 5.50 6.32
CA VAL A 333 1.32 4.31 5.87
C VAL A 333 -0.06 4.70 5.41
N THR A 334 -0.45 4.29 4.20
CA THR A 334 -1.86 4.36 3.76
C THR A 334 -2.38 2.95 3.51
N TYR A 335 -3.67 2.73 3.71
CA TYR A 335 -4.30 1.43 3.45
C TYR A 335 -5.81 1.57 3.24
N THR A 336 -6.38 0.57 2.59
CA THR A 336 -7.82 0.41 2.43
C THR A 336 -8.46 0.06 3.77
N TRP A 337 -9.41 0.88 4.20
CA TRP A 337 -10.22 0.66 5.39
C TRP A 337 -11.63 0.24 4.98
N LYS A 338 -11.96 -1.04 5.18
CA LYS A 338 -13.29 -1.64 4.92
C LYS A 338 -13.86 -1.36 3.52
N ARG A 339 -12.99 -1.19 2.52
CA ARG A 339 -13.36 -0.81 1.15
C ARG A 339 -14.10 0.55 1.03
N LYS A 340 -14.21 1.31 2.11
CA LYS A 340 -14.98 2.56 2.15
C LYS A 340 -14.12 3.82 2.15
N LYS A 341 -12.96 3.74 2.79
CA LYS A 341 -12.05 4.88 2.98
C LYS A 341 -10.60 4.44 2.82
N VAL A 342 -9.75 5.43 2.60
CA VAL A 342 -8.30 5.28 2.72
C VAL A 342 -7.86 5.90 4.04
N LYS A 343 -7.18 5.13 4.87
CA LYS A 343 -6.62 5.61 6.13
C LYS A 343 -5.15 5.96 5.96
N HIS A 344 -4.70 6.99 6.65
CA HIS A 344 -3.33 7.44 6.73
C HIS A 344 -2.86 7.41 8.17
N VAL A 345 -1.71 6.80 8.41
CA VAL A 345 -1.06 6.72 9.73
C VAL A 345 0.36 7.24 9.62
N VAL A 346 0.76 8.08 10.57
CA VAL A 346 2.11 8.61 10.71
C VAL A 346 2.77 7.96 11.91
N ILE A 347 3.97 7.42 11.71
CA ILE A 347 4.73 6.68 12.71
C ILE A 347 6.11 7.31 12.85
N ASP A 348 6.54 7.56 14.08
CA ASP A 348 7.95 7.81 14.38
C ASP A 348 8.66 6.45 14.58
N PRO A 349 9.49 6.00 13.63
CA PRO A 349 10.14 4.70 13.73
C PRO A 349 11.17 4.60 14.85
N ARG A 350 11.60 5.73 15.44
CA ARG A 350 12.52 5.78 16.59
C ARG A 350 11.83 5.37 17.89
N ASN A 351 10.51 5.55 17.95
CA ASN A 351 9.67 5.27 19.10
C ASN A 351 8.91 3.94 18.99
N LEU A 352 9.22 3.11 17.98
CA LEU A 352 8.65 1.78 17.86
C LEU A 352 9.35 0.81 18.83
N SER A 353 8.56 0.21 19.71
CA SER A 353 8.98 -0.98 20.45
C SER A 353 8.96 -2.20 19.53
N SER A 354 9.80 -3.20 19.77
CA SER A 354 9.75 -4.46 19.02
C SER A 354 9.78 -5.66 19.95
N HIS A 355 8.97 -6.66 19.63
CA HIS A 355 8.78 -7.88 20.42
C HIS A 355 8.96 -9.11 19.53
N GLU A 356 9.58 -10.16 20.07
CA GLU A 356 9.76 -11.40 19.35
C GLU A 356 8.41 -12.08 19.07
N MET A 357 8.28 -12.62 17.88
CA MET A 357 7.15 -13.46 17.48
C MET A 357 7.50 -14.93 17.70
N LYS A 358 7.07 -15.49 18.84
CA LYS A 358 7.29 -16.90 19.17
C LYS A 358 6.39 -17.79 18.30
N ASP A 359 6.99 -18.78 17.65
CA ASP A 359 6.28 -19.71 16.75
C ASP A 359 5.43 -19.02 15.69
N GLY A 360 5.85 -17.87 15.21
CA GLY A 360 5.11 -17.07 14.21
C GLY A 360 3.82 -16.46 14.75
N ARG A 361 3.65 -16.35 16.07
CA ARG A 361 2.48 -15.72 16.70
C ARG A 361 2.77 -14.26 17.04
N TRP A 362 1.79 -13.43 16.80
CA TRP A 362 1.84 -12.03 17.24
C TRP A 362 1.81 -12.01 18.78
N PRO A 363 2.68 -11.23 19.45
CA PRO A 363 2.64 -11.07 20.91
C PRO A 363 1.32 -10.43 21.35
N GLU A 364 0.84 -10.83 22.55
CA GLU A 364 -0.35 -10.27 23.20
C GLU A 364 -0.15 -8.82 23.65
#